data_0365434c61b85eb06fb756cfae8f0ecd
#
_entry.id   0365434c61b85eb06fb756cfae8f0ecd
#
_cell.length_a   1.000
_cell.length_b   1.000
_cell.length_c   1.000
_cell.angle_alpha   90.00
_cell.angle_beta   90.00
_cell.angle_gamma   90.00
#
_symmetry.space_group_name_H-M   'P 1'
#
loop_
_entity.id
_entity.type
_entity.pdbx_description
1 polymer ?
#
loop_
_entity_poly.entity_id
_entity_poly.type
_entity_poly.pdbx_seq_one_letter_code
_entity_poly.pdbx_strand_id
1 'polypeptide(L)' 'MVSGTLALKNGCYYAVLSYRDAAGKRHQKWVSTGLPQKGNKRRAEQELIRIRSEFEVPRVAGELRNL' A
#
# COMPACT_ATOMS: atom_id res chain seq x y z
N MET A 1 -8.31 -1.66 8.82
CA MET A 1 -8.68 -1.58 7.39
C MET A 1 -7.60 -0.85 6.63
N VAL A 2 -7.27 -1.34 5.46
CA VAL A 2 -6.23 -0.75 4.62
C VAL A 2 -6.87 -0.16 3.38
N SER A 3 -6.57 1.09 3.11
CA SER A 3 -6.99 1.76 1.89
C SER A 3 -5.82 1.90 0.96
N GLY A 4 -6.09 1.88 -0.33
CA GLY A 4 -5.04 2.05 -1.32
C GLY A 4 -5.46 3.03 -2.40
N THR A 5 -4.52 3.79 -2.88
CA THR A 5 -4.75 4.70 -3.97
C THR A 5 -3.48 4.78 -4.82
N LEU A 6 -3.64 5.27 -6.04
CA LEU A 6 -2.50 5.49 -6.92
C LEU A 6 -2.09 6.94 -6.85
N ALA A 7 -0.80 7.17 -6.85
CA ALA A 7 -0.24 8.51 -6.92
C ALA A 7 0.77 8.57 -8.05
N LEU A 8 0.99 9.76 -8.57
CA LEU A 8 2.00 9.98 -9.60
C LEU A 8 3.12 10.80 -9.00
N LYS A 9 4.34 10.33 -9.20
CA LYS A 9 5.51 11.04 -8.75
C LYS A 9 6.64 10.78 -9.73
N ASN A 10 7.25 11.85 -10.22
CA ASN A 10 8.34 11.73 -11.19
C ASN A 10 7.95 10.93 -12.41
N GLY A 11 6.68 11.04 -12.84
CA GLY A 11 6.21 10.36 -14.04
C GLY A 11 5.96 8.89 -13.87
N CYS A 12 5.96 8.38 -12.64
CA CYS A 12 5.71 6.97 -12.37
C CYS A 12 4.56 6.81 -11.38
N TYR A 13 3.91 5.65 -11.46
CA TYR A 13 2.83 5.34 -10.53
C TYR A 13 3.39 4.78 -9.23
N TYR A 14 2.79 5.21 -8.14
CA TYR A 14 3.07 4.67 -6.82
C TYR A 14 1.78 4.20 -6.19
N ALA A 15 1.84 3.10 -5.49
CA ALA A 15 0.73 2.63 -4.67
C ALA A 15 0.90 3.23 -3.28
N VAL A 16 -0.10 3.97 -2.83
CA VAL A 16 -0.07 4.58 -1.51
C VAL A 16 -1.07 3.86 -0.64
N LEU A 17 -0.59 3.19 0.38
CA LEU A 17 -1.42 2.43 1.30
C LEU A 17 -1.59 3.23 2.58
N SER A 18 -2.83 3.36 3.01
CA SER A 18 -3.14 4.05 4.26
C SER A 18 -3.71 3.04 5.25
N TYR A 19 -3.21 3.06 6.47
CA TYR A 19 -3.68 2.13 7.48
C TYR A 19 -3.49 2.75 8.86
N ARG A 20 -4.10 2.12 9.85
CA ARG A 20 -3.92 2.52 11.25
C ARG A 20 -3.26 1.38 12.01
N ASP A 21 -2.34 1.75 12.88
CA ASP A 21 -1.68 0.75 13.71
C ASP A 21 -2.56 0.41 14.93
N ALA A 22 -2.04 -0.43 15.80
CA ALA A 22 -2.79 -0.87 16.97
C ALA A 22 -3.09 0.28 17.93
N ALA A 23 -2.32 1.34 17.88
CA ALA A 23 -2.55 2.53 18.71
C ALA A 23 -3.51 3.51 18.04
N GLY A 24 -4.00 3.21 16.86
CA GLY A 24 -4.91 4.08 16.15
C GLY A 24 -4.26 5.18 15.36
N LYS A 25 -2.94 5.17 15.24
CA LYS A 25 -2.23 6.19 14.49
C LYS A 25 -2.27 5.87 12.99
N ARG A 26 -2.45 6.91 12.20
CA ARG A 26 -2.50 6.75 10.75
C ARG A 26 -1.10 6.69 10.18
N HIS A 27 -0.93 5.79 9.24
CA HIS A 27 0.33 5.61 8.53
C HIS A 27 0.07 5.54 7.05
N GLN A 28 1.06 5.92 6.29
CA GLN A 28 1.03 5.75 4.84
C GLN A 28 2.29 5.06 4.40
N LYS A 29 2.15 4.15 3.46
CA LYS A 29 3.29 3.48 2.87
C LYS A 29 3.23 3.67 1.38
N TRP A 30 4.30 4.17 0.80
CA TRP A 30 4.42 4.37 -0.64
C TRP A 30 5.23 3.23 -1.21
N VAL A 31 4.65 2.57 -2.21
CA VAL A 31 5.29 1.44 -2.86
C VAL A 31 5.41 1.76 -4.34
N SER A 32 6.63 1.71 -4.87
CA SER A 32 6.83 1.96 -6.29
C SER A 32 6.29 0.78 -7.09
N THR A 33 5.48 1.08 -8.11
CA THR A 33 5.02 0.04 -9.01
C THR A 33 6.01 -0.20 -10.14
N GLY A 34 6.92 0.74 -10.34
CA GLY A 34 7.86 0.65 -11.44
C GLY A 34 7.25 0.92 -12.80
N LEU A 35 6.02 1.41 -12.84
CA LEU A 35 5.30 1.63 -14.09
C LEU A 35 5.27 3.12 -14.43
N PRO A 36 5.73 3.51 -15.62
CA PRO A 36 5.62 4.89 -16.04
C PRO A 36 4.17 5.28 -16.25
N GLN A 37 3.90 6.56 -16.17
CA GLN A 37 2.56 7.08 -16.27
C GLN A 37 1.90 6.72 -17.60
N LYS A 38 2.65 6.74 -18.67
CA LYS A 38 2.09 6.62 -20.00
C LYS A 38 1.64 5.19 -20.29
N GLY A 39 0.35 5.01 -20.55
CA GLY A 39 -0.17 3.74 -21.01
C GLY A 39 -0.23 2.64 -19.98
N ASN A 40 -0.01 2.94 -18.70
CA ASN A 40 0.07 1.91 -17.67
C ASN A 40 -0.94 2.06 -16.56
N LYS A 41 -1.98 2.87 -16.75
CA LYS A 41 -2.93 3.10 -15.67
C LYS A 41 -3.59 1.80 -15.23
N ARG A 42 -4.02 0.98 -16.18
CA ARG A 42 -4.67 -0.28 -15.83
C ARG A 42 -3.73 -1.22 -15.10
N ARG A 43 -2.48 -1.30 -15.57
CA ARG A 43 -1.49 -2.12 -14.90
C ARG A 43 -1.21 -1.61 -13.50
N ALA A 44 -1.14 -0.29 -13.35
CA ALA A 44 -0.89 0.30 -12.05
C ALA A 44 -2.03 -0.02 -11.09
N GLU A 45 -3.27 0.00 -11.57
CA GLU A 45 -4.40 -0.35 -10.73
C GLU A 45 -4.35 -1.82 -10.32
N GLN A 46 -3.95 -2.70 -11.22
CA GLN A 46 -3.80 -4.11 -10.89
C GLN A 46 -2.69 -4.32 -9.86
N GLU A 47 -1.59 -3.59 -10.01
CA GLU A 47 -0.51 -3.66 -9.03
C GLU A 47 -0.97 -3.14 -7.68
N LEU A 48 -1.75 -2.08 -7.67
CA LEU A 48 -2.28 -1.55 -6.43
C LEU A 48 -3.12 -2.60 -5.71
N ILE A 49 -4.00 -3.28 -6.44
CA ILE A 49 -4.84 -4.32 -5.86
C ILE A 49 -3.96 -5.43 -5.28
N ARG A 50 -2.95 -5.87 -6.03
CA ARG A 50 -2.06 -6.93 -5.58
C ARG A 50 -1.29 -6.50 -4.33
N ILE A 51 -0.71 -5.30 -4.38
CA ILE A 51 0.07 -4.79 -3.26
C ILE A 51 -0.80 -4.67 -2.01
N ARG A 52 -2.01 -4.14 -2.18
CA ARG A 52 -2.91 -3.99 -1.05
C ARG A 52 -3.33 -5.35 -0.49
N SER A 53 -3.55 -6.30 -1.36
CA SER A 53 -3.94 -7.64 -0.96
C SER A 53 -2.84 -8.35 -0.18
N GLU A 54 -1.58 -8.10 -0.55
CA GLU A 54 -0.44 -8.75 0.11
C GLU A 54 0.04 -7.99 1.33
N PHE A 55 -0.37 -6.74 1.47
CA PHE A 55 0.09 -5.91 2.57
C PHE A 55 -0.61 -6.31 3.85
N GLU A 56 0.17 -6.44 4.92
CA GLU A 56 -0.38 -6.69 6.24
C GLU A 56 -0.03 -5.54 7.15
N VAL A 57 -1.03 -5.07 7.88
CA VAL A 57 -0.81 -4.01 8.85
C VAL A 57 0.12 -4.53 9.92
N PRO A 58 1.21 -3.81 10.23
CA PRO A 58 2.12 -4.25 11.29
C PRO A 58 1.37 -4.40 12.61
N ARG A 59 1.64 -5.47 13.31
CA ARG A 59 0.98 -5.77 14.56
C ARG A 59 1.95 -5.72 15.70
N VAL A 60 1.39 -5.50 16.87
CA VAL A 60 2.18 -5.57 18.08
C VAL A 60 2.68 -7.00 18.25
N ALA A 61 3.92 -7.15 18.64
CA ALA A 61 4.53 -8.47 18.74
C ALA A 61 3.74 -9.41 19.62
N GLY A 62 3.14 -8.88 20.66
CA GLY A 62 2.37 -9.71 21.58
C GLY A 62 1.16 -10.36 20.97
N GLU A 63 0.70 -9.86 19.86
CA GLU A 63 -0.44 -10.45 19.19
C GLU A 63 -0.07 -11.72 18.46
N LEU A 64 1.16 -11.86 18.19
CA LEU A 64 1.61 -12.99 17.43
C LEU A 64 1.70 -14.22 18.25
N ARG A 65 1.55 -14.00 19.31
CA ARG A 65 1.82 -15.00 20.01
C ARG A 65 1.15 -15.51 20.86
N ASN A 66 0.74 -15.11 20.80
CA ASN A 66 0.10 -15.59 21.50
C ASN A 66 -0.04 -16.68 21.45
N LEU A 67 0.48 -16.73 21.04
CA LEU A 67 0.36 -17.72 20.82
C LEU A 67 0.54 -18.38 21.30
#